data_7977c8da8f58dc71b7fc5e2e35942d77
#
_entry.id   7977c8da8f58dc71b7fc5e2e35942d77
#
_cell.length_a   1.000
_cell.length_b   1.000
_cell.length_c   1.000
_cell.angle_alpha   90.00
_cell.angle_beta   90.00
_cell.angle_gamma   90.00
#
_symmetry.space_group_name_H-M   'P 1'
#
loop_
_entity.id
_entity.type
_entity.pdbx_description
1 polymer ?
#
loop_
_entity_poly.entity_id
_entity_poly.type
_entity_poly.pdbx_seq_one_letter_code
_entity_poly.pdbx_strand_id
1 'polypeptide(L)'
;MKGEGRREIVETVPFPVVAEHTSLKQGVNETHHTCATRRVSPAPRAGFTMIEIAISLAVIGFALVAIIGILPQGMTVQKENRQETIINQDANMFLEAIRNGGRGFDDLTNYVVAITNYWTIYSDAAPPAFHVDAHTYYDAWSDKTRTGFEITNGLRIVGLLTTPRYIDIPSQSKAIFFRSNYIVAYVRSMSGQAGEKFPQTNTVMQDLAFGYRLMPEIAPYTYYEPDWTNYTAYLTSPNKNDWISRSNYWRIASTVQTNLCDLRLTFRWPSFPNGKVGNDRQIFRTVAGGHLLLTNDVPNNQGMPLWFFEPRTYVKAKLP
;
A
#
# COMPACT_ATOMS: atom_id res chain seq x y z
N MET A 1 40.43 28.30 27.91
CA MET A 1 40.65 26.85 27.93
C MET A 1 40.15 26.28 26.62
N LYS A 2 41.08 25.78 25.83
CA LYS A 2 40.88 25.17 24.50
C LYS A 2 40.23 23.78 24.67
N GLY A 3 39.24 23.46 23.90
CA GLY A 3 38.65 22.12 23.73
C GLY A 3 38.71 21.74 22.25
N GLU A 4 39.58 20.81 21.95
CA GLU A 4 39.92 20.27 20.65
C GLU A 4 38.74 19.55 19.98
N GLY A 5 38.49 19.92 18.74
CA GLY A 5 37.60 19.20 17.84
C GLY A 5 38.30 17.94 17.30
N ARG A 6 37.73 16.80 17.58
CA ARG A 6 38.12 15.52 16.98
C ARG A 6 37.44 15.41 15.62
N ARG A 7 38.22 15.50 14.56
CA ARG A 7 37.78 15.13 13.20
C ARG A 7 37.86 13.61 13.05
N GLU A 8 36.75 13.00 12.83
CA GLU A 8 36.70 11.61 12.38
C GLU A 8 37.06 11.57 10.89
N ILE A 9 38.16 10.88 10.59
CA ILE A 9 38.65 10.63 9.24
C ILE A 9 37.88 9.40 8.74
N VAL A 10 37.01 9.59 7.75
CA VAL A 10 36.39 8.49 7.01
C VAL A 10 37.43 7.92 6.06
N GLU A 11 37.91 6.75 6.38
CA GLU A 11 38.85 5.96 5.61
C GLU A 11 38.13 5.36 4.40
N THR A 12 38.40 5.88 3.21
CA THR A 12 37.87 5.40 1.94
C THR A 12 38.71 4.19 1.53
N VAL A 13 38.13 3.02 1.54
CA VAL A 13 38.74 1.78 1.04
C VAL A 13 38.72 1.80 -0.49
N PRO A 14 39.87 1.70 -1.18
CA PRO A 14 39.88 1.64 -2.63
C PRO A 14 39.59 0.20 -3.11
N PHE A 15 38.63 0.03 -4.00
CA PHE A 15 38.41 -1.20 -4.72
C PHE A 15 39.54 -1.42 -5.74
N PRO A 16 40.12 -2.63 -5.85
CA PRO A 16 41.09 -2.93 -6.89
C PRO A 16 40.40 -3.11 -8.23
N VAL A 17 40.76 -2.25 -9.18
CA VAL A 17 40.47 -2.40 -10.60
C VAL A 17 41.41 -3.48 -11.12
N VAL A 18 40.93 -4.66 -11.39
CA VAL A 18 41.66 -5.69 -12.12
C VAL A 18 41.54 -5.39 -13.63
N ALA A 19 42.59 -4.84 -14.22
CA ALA A 19 42.71 -4.74 -15.64
C ALA A 19 43.46 -6.00 -16.15
N GLU A 20 42.74 -6.95 -16.69
CA GLU A 20 43.32 -8.06 -17.46
C GLU A 20 43.69 -7.55 -18.86
N HIS A 21 44.95 -7.16 -19.02
CA HIS A 21 45.58 -7.03 -20.32
C HIS A 21 46.06 -8.43 -20.78
N THR A 22 45.27 -9.11 -21.58
CA THR A 22 45.74 -10.25 -22.37
C THR A 22 46.52 -9.75 -23.57
N SER A 23 47.84 -9.69 -23.37
CA SER A 23 48.79 -9.45 -24.48
C SER A 23 48.96 -10.76 -25.30
N LEU A 24 48.34 -10.81 -26.46
CA LEU A 24 48.60 -11.83 -27.47
C LEU A 24 49.97 -11.56 -28.12
N LYS A 25 50.99 -12.30 -27.70
CA LYS A 25 52.27 -12.36 -28.43
C LYS A 25 52.05 -13.08 -29.77
N GLN A 26 52.07 -12.33 -30.85
CA GLN A 26 52.21 -12.85 -32.18
C GLN A 26 53.66 -13.37 -32.36
N GLY A 27 53.82 -14.68 -32.31
CA GLY A 27 55.05 -15.35 -32.75
C GLY A 27 55.01 -15.48 -34.28
N VAL A 28 55.79 -14.62 -34.93
CA VAL A 28 56.04 -14.76 -36.35
C VAL A 28 57.06 -15.90 -36.57
N ASN A 29 56.60 -17.09 -37.00
CA ASN A 29 57.44 -18.15 -37.49
C ASN A 29 57.36 -18.14 -39.03
N GLU A 30 58.34 -17.49 -39.64
CA GLU A 30 58.54 -17.58 -41.08
C GLU A 30 59.11 -18.96 -41.43
N THR A 31 58.26 -19.90 -41.79
CA THR A 31 58.63 -21.08 -42.50
C THR A 31 58.18 -20.88 -43.92
N HIS A 32 59.23 -20.70 -44.83
CA HIS A 32 59.06 -20.74 -46.25
C HIS A 32 58.56 -22.11 -46.69
N HIS A 33 57.24 -22.24 -46.81
CA HIS A 33 56.66 -23.37 -47.52
C HIS A 33 56.36 -22.94 -48.95
N THR A 34 57.07 -23.51 -49.90
CA THR A 34 56.79 -23.50 -51.35
C THR A 34 55.32 -23.84 -51.54
N CYS A 35 54.54 -22.86 -51.91
CA CYS A 35 53.12 -23.02 -52.18
C CYS A 35 52.93 -23.74 -53.50
N ALA A 36 52.74 -25.08 -53.46
CA ALA A 36 52.17 -25.80 -54.56
C ALA A 36 50.73 -25.33 -54.74
N THR A 37 50.48 -24.57 -55.79
CA THR A 37 49.12 -24.10 -56.17
C THR A 37 48.28 -25.32 -56.53
N ARG A 38 47.68 -25.89 -55.48
CA ARG A 38 46.60 -26.85 -55.67
C ARG A 38 45.39 -26.06 -56.17
N ARG A 39 45.05 -26.17 -57.43
CA ARG A 39 43.80 -25.66 -58.00
C ARG A 39 42.68 -26.32 -57.24
N VAL A 40 42.11 -25.56 -56.28
CA VAL A 40 40.85 -25.92 -55.63
C VAL A 40 39.78 -25.70 -56.68
N SER A 41 39.29 -26.78 -57.28
CA SER A 41 38.08 -26.73 -58.09
C SER A 41 36.97 -26.02 -57.27
N PRO A 42 36.29 -25.02 -57.83
CA PRO A 42 35.17 -24.44 -57.13
C PRO A 42 34.16 -25.56 -56.90
N ALA A 43 33.88 -25.84 -55.59
CA ALA A 43 32.83 -26.77 -55.24
C ALA A 43 31.52 -26.29 -55.92
N PRO A 44 30.74 -27.19 -56.49
CA PRO A 44 29.47 -26.82 -57.09
C PRO A 44 28.65 -26.11 -56.04
N ARG A 45 28.30 -24.87 -56.30
CA ARG A 45 27.31 -24.12 -55.41
C ARG A 45 26.00 -24.86 -55.54
N ALA A 46 25.68 -25.70 -54.57
CA ALA A 46 24.40 -26.32 -54.47
C ALA A 46 23.39 -25.18 -54.20
N GLY A 47 22.60 -24.85 -55.21
CA GLY A 47 21.47 -23.95 -55.05
C GLY A 47 20.42 -24.66 -54.20
N PHE A 48 19.69 -23.87 -53.39
CA PHE A 48 18.57 -24.39 -52.61
C PHE A 48 17.49 -25.01 -53.53
N THR A 49 17.03 -26.16 -53.16
CA THR A 49 15.91 -26.80 -53.88
C THR A 49 14.60 -26.09 -53.56
N MET A 50 13.68 -26.09 -54.52
CA MET A 50 12.34 -25.49 -54.29
C MET A 50 11.62 -26.10 -53.07
N ILE A 51 11.88 -27.37 -52.78
CA ILE A 51 11.28 -28.05 -51.61
C ILE A 51 11.86 -27.55 -50.30
N GLU A 52 13.17 -27.27 -50.22
CA GLU A 52 13.80 -26.70 -49.02
C GLU A 52 13.27 -25.30 -48.73
N ILE A 53 13.08 -24.48 -49.75
CA ILE A 53 12.49 -23.15 -49.59
C ILE A 53 11.05 -23.29 -49.11
N ALA A 54 10.26 -24.18 -49.69
CA ALA A 54 8.87 -24.40 -49.29
C ALA A 54 8.74 -24.88 -47.84
N ILE A 55 9.56 -25.83 -47.41
CA ILE A 55 9.57 -26.33 -46.02
C ILE A 55 10.04 -25.23 -45.06
N SER A 56 11.08 -24.48 -45.41
CA SER A 56 11.56 -23.37 -44.58
C SER A 56 10.49 -22.30 -44.36
N LEU A 57 9.79 -21.90 -45.43
CA LEU A 57 8.70 -20.95 -45.34
C LEU A 57 7.52 -21.49 -44.52
N ALA A 58 7.19 -22.76 -44.66
CA ALA A 58 6.13 -23.40 -43.86
C ALA A 58 6.48 -23.40 -42.38
N VAL A 59 7.70 -23.74 -42.00
CA VAL A 59 8.17 -23.72 -40.60
C VAL A 59 8.16 -22.29 -40.03
N ILE A 60 8.69 -21.32 -40.82
CA ILE A 60 8.68 -19.92 -40.41
C ILE A 60 7.24 -19.40 -40.22
N GLY A 61 6.34 -19.70 -41.16
CA GLY A 61 4.95 -19.31 -41.09
C GLY A 61 4.24 -19.89 -39.84
N PHE A 62 4.47 -21.18 -39.58
CA PHE A 62 3.93 -21.82 -38.37
C PHE A 62 4.49 -21.21 -37.08
N ALA A 63 5.81 -20.95 -37.03
CA ALA A 63 6.44 -20.32 -35.87
C ALA A 63 5.92 -18.89 -35.62
N LEU A 64 5.73 -18.09 -36.68
CA LEU A 64 5.16 -16.74 -36.55
C LEU A 64 3.73 -16.75 -36.00
N VAL A 65 2.88 -17.65 -36.50
CA VAL A 65 1.53 -17.81 -36.02
C VAL A 65 1.50 -18.19 -34.53
N ALA A 66 2.37 -19.12 -34.13
CA ALA A 66 2.49 -19.52 -32.73
C ALA A 66 2.95 -18.36 -31.84
N ILE A 67 3.93 -17.56 -32.25
CA ILE A 67 4.43 -16.40 -31.51
C ILE A 67 3.32 -15.35 -31.38
N ILE A 68 2.65 -15.00 -32.48
CA ILE A 68 1.55 -13.99 -32.44
C ILE A 68 0.40 -14.45 -31.53
N GLY A 69 0.13 -15.76 -31.50
CA GLY A 69 -0.91 -16.30 -30.59
C GLY A 69 -0.57 -16.24 -29.11
N ILE A 70 0.71 -16.39 -28.75
CA ILE A 70 1.14 -16.42 -27.32
C ILE A 70 1.50 -15.01 -26.79
N LEU A 71 1.98 -14.12 -27.67
CA LEU A 71 2.50 -12.81 -27.28
C LEU A 71 1.48 -11.94 -26.51
N PRO A 72 0.19 -11.84 -26.90
CA PRO A 72 -0.80 -11.07 -26.13
C PRO A 72 -1.00 -11.60 -24.73
N GLN A 73 -1.01 -12.91 -24.52
CA GLN A 73 -1.14 -13.53 -23.20
C GLN A 73 0.07 -13.21 -22.32
N GLY A 74 1.27 -13.29 -22.88
CA GLY A 74 2.50 -12.93 -22.17
C GLY A 74 2.51 -11.48 -21.70
N MET A 75 2.04 -10.55 -22.53
CA MET A 75 1.93 -9.14 -22.18
C MET A 75 0.88 -8.90 -21.06
N THR A 76 -0.24 -9.61 -21.08
CA THR A 76 -1.28 -9.50 -20.05
C THR A 76 -0.75 -9.98 -18.71
N VAL A 77 -0.14 -11.15 -18.65
CA VAL A 77 0.48 -11.70 -17.43
C VAL A 77 1.57 -10.78 -16.89
N GLN A 78 2.39 -10.21 -17.75
CA GLN A 78 3.44 -9.27 -17.35
C GLN A 78 2.86 -8.00 -16.74
N LYS A 79 1.78 -7.48 -17.31
CA LYS A 79 1.04 -6.32 -16.77
C LYS A 79 0.44 -6.63 -15.41
N GLU A 80 -0.21 -7.78 -15.26
CA GLU A 80 -0.83 -8.22 -14.01
C GLU A 80 0.21 -8.38 -12.91
N ASN A 81 1.32 -9.09 -13.16
CA ASN A 81 2.42 -9.26 -12.22
C ASN A 81 3.02 -7.92 -11.77
N ARG A 82 3.16 -6.97 -12.70
CA ARG A 82 3.64 -5.63 -12.40
C ARG A 82 2.67 -4.88 -11.48
N GLN A 83 1.38 -4.92 -11.78
CA GLN A 83 0.34 -4.28 -10.97
C GLN A 83 0.32 -4.86 -9.55
N GLU A 84 0.37 -6.16 -9.42
CA GLU A 84 0.43 -6.84 -8.13
C GLU A 84 1.69 -6.47 -7.33
N THR A 85 2.85 -6.37 -7.98
CA THR A 85 4.09 -5.94 -7.34
C THR A 85 3.97 -4.51 -6.79
N ILE A 86 3.39 -3.59 -7.55
CA ILE A 86 3.15 -2.20 -7.13
C ILE A 86 2.20 -2.19 -5.92
N ILE A 87 1.10 -2.92 -5.98
CA ILE A 87 0.14 -3.00 -4.89
C ILE A 87 0.78 -3.54 -3.60
N ASN A 88 1.62 -4.57 -3.70
CA ASN A 88 2.33 -5.14 -2.55
C ASN A 88 3.29 -4.12 -1.91
N GLN A 89 4.00 -3.33 -2.71
CA GLN A 89 4.91 -2.29 -2.20
C GLN A 89 4.15 -1.13 -1.56
N ASP A 90 3.14 -0.62 -2.24
CA ASP A 90 2.32 0.50 -1.75
C ASP A 90 1.53 0.10 -0.49
N ALA A 91 1.06 -1.16 -0.40
CA ALA A 91 0.38 -1.67 0.77
C ALA A 91 1.26 -1.65 2.02
N ASN A 92 2.51 -2.07 1.90
CA ASN A 92 3.45 -2.01 3.01
C ASN A 92 3.68 -0.58 3.48
N MET A 93 3.81 0.37 2.55
CA MET A 93 3.97 1.79 2.88
C MET A 93 2.75 2.35 3.63
N PHE A 94 1.52 2.06 3.19
CA PHE A 94 0.32 2.48 3.91
C PHE A 94 0.17 1.81 5.28
N LEU A 95 0.50 0.52 5.39
CA LEU A 95 0.49 -0.17 6.68
C LEU A 95 1.45 0.49 7.67
N GLU A 96 2.66 0.83 7.23
CA GLU A 96 3.64 1.53 8.06
C GLU A 96 3.18 2.95 8.40
N ALA A 97 2.66 3.71 7.43
CA ALA A 97 2.15 5.05 7.65
C ALA A 97 1.06 5.08 8.73
N ILE A 98 0.09 4.18 8.65
CA ILE A 98 -0.99 4.07 9.62
C ILE A 98 -0.46 3.66 10.99
N ARG A 99 0.40 2.65 11.07
CA ARG A 99 0.96 2.13 12.33
C ARG A 99 1.87 3.15 13.04
N ASN A 100 2.57 3.99 12.28
CA ASN A 100 3.50 5.00 12.82
C ASN A 100 2.85 6.36 13.06
N GLY A 101 1.53 6.51 12.85
CA GLY A 101 0.79 7.74 13.11
C GLY A 101 1.09 8.88 12.15
N GLY A 102 1.49 8.59 10.91
CA GLY A 102 1.61 9.56 9.82
C GLY A 102 2.84 10.45 9.83
N ARG A 103 3.78 10.25 10.73
CA ARG A 103 5.01 11.07 10.78
C ARG A 103 5.94 10.77 9.61
N GLY A 104 6.34 11.82 8.88
CA GLY A 104 7.28 11.70 7.75
C GLY A 104 6.65 11.22 6.44
N PHE A 105 5.33 11.28 6.30
CA PHE A 105 4.58 10.83 5.11
C PHE A 105 3.94 11.99 4.34
N ASP A 106 4.53 13.18 4.36
CA ASP A 106 3.99 14.35 3.65
C ASP A 106 3.94 14.15 2.12
N ASP A 107 4.80 13.29 1.58
CA ASP A 107 4.79 12.92 0.17
C ASP A 107 3.50 12.20 -0.28
N LEU A 108 2.70 11.66 0.64
CA LEU A 108 1.43 11.04 0.32
C LEU A 108 0.45 11.99 -0.36
N THR A 109 0.57 13.30 -0.13
CA THR A 109 -0.25 14.33 -0.79
C THR A 109 -0.11 14.32 -2.31
N ASN A 110 1.02 13.83 -2.81
CA ASN A 110 1.28 13.74 -4.25
C ASN A 110 0.54 12.56 -4.91
N TYR A 111 0.14 11.57 -4.13
CA TYR A 111 -0.40 10.31 -4.65
C TYR A 111 -1.87 10.10 -4.31
N VAL A 112 -2.33 10.61 -3.16
CA VAL A 112 -3.72 10.48 -2.74
C VAL A 112 -4.55 11.61 -3.34
N VAL A 113 -5.43 11.26 -4.27
CA VAL A 113 -6.24 12.23 -5.03
C VAL A 113 -7.46 12.67 -4.24
N ALA A 114 -8.13 11.72 -3.58
CA ALA A 114 -9.33 12.00 -2.80
C ALA A 114 -9.54 10.91 -1.75
N ILE A 115 -10.13 11.30 -0.63
CA ILE A 115 -10.59 10.39 0.41
C ILE A 115 -12.06 10.69 0.68
N THR A 116 -12.93 9.69 0.55
CA THR A 116 -14.34 9.80 0.89
C THR A 116 -14.63 8.97 2.12
N ASN A 117 -15.22 9.57 3.12
CA ASN A 117 -15.79 8.87 4.26
C ASN A 117 -17.30 8.79 4.07
N TYR A 118 -17.83 7.60 3.95
CA TYR A 118 -19.26 7.30 4.03
C TYR A 118 -19.56 6.86 5.45
N TRP A 119 -20.58 7.42 6.07
CA TRP A 119 -20.96 6.98 7.40
C TRP A 119 -22.46 6.78 7.55
N THR A 120 -22.79 5.86 8.43
CA THR A 120 -24.16 5.60 8.82
C THR A 120 -24.25 5.73 10.34
N ILE A 121 -25.15 6.57 10.81
CA ILE A 121 -25.45 6.74 12.22
C ILE A 121 -26.66 5.88 12.55
N TYR A 122 -26.50 5.04 13.56
CA TYR A 122 -27.56 4.18 14.08
C TYR A 122 -27.97 4.67 15.46
N SER A 123 -29.27 4.62 15.74
CA SER A 123 -29.85 4.94 17.03
C SER A 123 -30.67 3.75 17.51
N ASP A 124 -30.56 3.43 18.78
CA ASP A 124 -31.43 2.45 19.48
C ASP A 124 -32.73 3.05 19.98
N ALA A 125 -32.95 4.36 19.71
CA ALA A 125 -34.24 5.01 20.03
C ALA A 125 -35.40 4.29 19.32
N ALA A 126 -36.55 4.27 19.94
CA ALA A 126 -37.75 3.68 19.34
C ALA A 126 -38.58 4.76 18.61
N PRO A 127 -38.78 4.70 17.28
CA PRO A 127 -38.33 3.65 16.37
C PRO A 127 -36.82 3.76 16.04
N PRO A 128 -36.12 2.64 15.78
CA PRO A 128 -34.73 2.67 15.36
C PRO A 128 -34.59 3.50 14.09
N ALA A 129 -33.65 4.44 14.09
CA ALA A 129 -33.40 5.32 12.96
C ALA A 129 -31.95 5.16 12.48
N PHE A 130 -31.75 5.31 11.18
CA PHE A 130 -30.41 5.40 10.61
C PHE A 130 -30.34 6.61 9.68
N HIS A 131 -29.20 7.27 9.69
CA HIS A 131 -28.88 8.38 8.80
C HIS A 131 -27.60 8.06 8.07
N VAL A 132 -27.64 8.18 6.74
CA VAL A 132 -26.48 7.91 5.85
C VAL A 132 -26.02 9.24 5.27
N ASP A 133 -24.73 9.50 5.36
CA ASP A 133 -24.11 10.69 4.79
C ASP A 133 -22.70 10.36 4.26
N ALA A 134 -22.10 11.28 3.49
CA ALA A 134 -20.77 11.11 2.96
C ALA A 134 -20.07 12.47 2.85
N HIS A 135 -18.76 12.45 3.11
CA HIS A 135 -17.92 13.62 2.88
C HIS A 135 -16.67 13.23 2.12
N THR A 136 -16.28 14.04 1.12
CA THR A 136 -15.09 13.80 0.31
C THR A 136 -14.08 14.92 0.52
N TYR A 137 -12.84 14.51 0.78
CA TYR A 137 -11.67 15.34 0.92
C TYR A 137 -10.84 15.22 -0.34
N TYR A 138 -10.46 16.33 -0.96
CA TYR A 138 -9.73 16.36 -2.23
C TYR A 138 -8.31 16.87 -2.05
N ASP A 139 -7.39 16.47 -2.93
CA ASP A 139 -6.11 17.12 -3.03
C ASP A 139 -6.27 18.53 -3.64
N ALA A 140 -5.37 19.45 -3.25
CA ALA A 140 -5.40 20.81 -3.73
C ALA A 140 -5.04 20.93 -5.24
N TRP A 141 -4.58 19.84 -5.86
CA TRP A 141 -4.10 19.82 -7.24
C TRP A 141 -5.17 19.37 -8.22
N SER A 142 -6.09 18.48 -7.81
CA SER A 142 -7.05 17.85 -8.71
C SER A 142 -8.20 18.78 -9.12
N ASP A 143 -8.62 19.69 -8.25
CA ASP A 143 -9.73 20.62 -8.56
C ASP A 143 -9.70 21.88 -7.69
N LYS A 144 -9.17 22.97 -8.25
CA LYS A 144 -9.09 24.28 -7.59
C LYS A 144 -10.44 24.96 -7.38
N THR A 145 -11.51 24.44 -7.97
CA THR A 145 -12.84 25.04 -7.90
C THR A 145 -13.67 24.47 -6.76
N ARG A 146 -13.25 23.35 -6.17
CA ARG A 146 -13.96 22.70 -5.07
C ARG A 146 -13.49 23.27 -3.73
N THR A 147 -14.34 24.08 -3.15
CA THR A 147 -14.20 24.52 -1.74
C THR A 147 -14.61 23.39 -0.82
N GLY A 148 -13.65 22.59 -0.39
CA GLY A 148 -13.85 21.51 0.57
C GLY A 148 -12.66 21.42 1.52
N PHE A 149 -12.69 20.46 2.40
CA PHE A 149 -11.54 20.17 3.24
C PHE A 149 -10.40 19.62 2.38
N GLU A 150 -9.34 20.38 2.25
CA GLU A 150 -8.20 20.00 1.43
C GLU A 150 -7.28 19.02 2.16
N ILE A 151 -6.81 18.02 1.43
CA ILE A 151 -5.76 17.13 1.89
C ILE A 151 -4.42 17.84 1.66
N THR A 152 -3.98 18.63 2.63
CA THR A 152 -2.81 19.50 2.49
C THR A 152 -1.51 18.89 2.99
N ASN A 153 -1.57 17.83 3.78
CA ASN A 153 -0.40 17.16 4.36
C ASN A 153 -0.65 15.67 4.58
N GLY A 154 0.45 14.91 4.70
CA GLY A 154 0.40 13.48 4.93
C GLY A 154 -0.28 13.09 6.24
N LEU A 155 -0.18 13.95 7.25
CA LEU A 155 -0.83 13.73 8.54
C LEU A 155 -2.36 13.67 8.39
N ARG A 156 -2.97 14.57 7.62
CA ARG A 156 -4.41 14.54 7.33
C ARG A 156 -4.82 13.26 6.60
N ILE A 157 -4.04 12.85 5.61
CA ILE A 157 -4.27 11.61 4.87
C ILE A 157 -4.28 10.42 5.82
N VAL A 158 -3.22 10.26 6.61
CA VAL A 158 -3.10 9.13 7.53
C VAL A 158 -4.17 9.18 8.60
N GLY A 159 -4.46 10.36 9.15
CA GLY A 159 -5.50 10.53 10.16
C GLY A 159 -6.91 10.18 9.66
N LEU A 160 -7.22 10.46 8.39
CA LEU A 160 -8.46 10.04 7.75
C LEU A 160 -8.49 8.53 7.48
N LEU A 161 -7.39 7.97 6.96
CA LEU A 161 -7.28 6.54 6.69
C LEU A 161 -7.32 5.70 7.97
N THR A 162 -6.94 6.29 9.11
CA THR A 162 -6.94 5.63 10.41
C THR A 162 -8.30 5.73 11.12
N THR A 163 -9.32 6.30 10.49
CA THR A 163 -10.67 6.41 11.07
C THR A 163 -11.22 5.02 11.42
N PRO A 164 -11.61 4.76 12.68
CA PRO A 164 -12.15 3.47 13.08
C PRO A 164 -13.51 3.21 12.42
N ARG A 165 -13.77 1.93 12.16
CA ARG A 165 -15.02 1.51 11.53
C ARG A 165 -16.24 1.84 12.36
N TYR A 166 -16.14 1.69 13.67
CA TYR A 166 -17.23 1.97 14.61
C TYR A 166 -16.78 2.99 15.63
N ILE A 167 -17.62 3.98 15.86
CA ILE A 167 -17.39 5.06 16.83
C ILE A 167 -18.67 5.23 17.62
N ASP A 168 -18.56 5.15 18.94
CA ASP A 168 -19.65 5.49 19.85
C ASP A 168 -19.82 7.01 19.89
N ILE A 169 -21.04 7.47 19.69
CA ILE A 169 -21.38 8.89 19.77
C ILE A 169 -21.97 9.15 21.15
N PRO A 170 -21.27 9.92 22.01
CA PRO A 170 -21.81 10.25 23.31
C PRO A 170 -23.07 11.09 23.15
N SER A 171 -24.18 10.62 23.70
CA SER A 171 -25.45 11.32 23.69
C SER A 171 -25.83 11.76 25.11
N GLN A 172 -26.45 12.94 25.24
CA GLN A 172 -27.02 13.40 26.49
C GLN A 172 -28.33 12.68 26.83
N SER A 173 -28.94 12.02 25.87
CA SER A 173 -30.09 11.14 26.04
C SER A 173 -29.63 9.72 26.38
N LYS A 174 -30.52 8.91 26.97
CA LYS A 174 -30.24 7.50 27.29
C LYS A 174 -30.08 6.62 26.03
N ALA A 175 -30.36 7.17 24.86
CA ALA A 175 -30.22 6.45 23.58
C ALA A 175 -28.75 6.27 23.20
N ILE A 176 -28.41 5.07 22.81
CA ILE A 176 -27.07 4.72 22.29
C ILE A 176 -27.04 5.09 20.82
N PHE A 177 -26.06 5.90 20.44
CA PHE A 177 -25.79 6.21 19.05
C PHE A 177 -24.41 5.68 18.69
N PHE A 178 -24.32 4.97 17.60
CA PHE A 178 -23.02 4.59 17.03
C PHE A 178 -22.95 4.94 15.56
N ARG A 179 -21.76 5.28 15.13
CA ARG A 179 -21.43 5.62 13.75
C ARG A 179 -20.57 4.53 13.13
N SER A 180 -21.03 3.99 12.02
CA SER A 180 -20.23 3.12 11.18
C SER A 180 -19.60 3.95 10.06
N ASN A 181 -18.27 3.89 9.91
CA ASN A 181 -17.53 4.60 8.86
C ASN A 181 -17.06 3.63 7.78
N TYR A 182 -17.07 4.09 6.54
CA TYR A 182 -16.53 3.38 5.40
C TYR A 182 -15.66 4.34 4.60
N ILE A 183 -14.35 4.16 4.69
CA ILE A 183 -13.37 5.04 4.07
C ILE A 183 -12.97 4.48 2.71
N VAL A 184 -12.94 5.35 1.71
CA VAL A 184 -12.49 5.04 0.36
C VAL A 184 -11.51 6.10 -0.09
N ALA A 185 -10.26 5.71 -0.32
CA ALA A 185 -9.25 6.59 -0.88
C ALA A 185 -8.97 6.22 -2.35
N TYR A 186 -8.82 7.23 -3.19
CA TYR A 186 -8.39 7.11 -4.56
C TYR A 186 -6.92 7.49 -4.62
N VAL A 187 -6.09 6.55 -5.02
CA VAL A 187 -4.63 6.67 -4.94
C VAL A 187 -4.00 6.37 -6.29
N ARG A 188 -3.01 7.19 -6.67
CA ARG A 188 -2.08 6.90 -7.77
C ARG A 188 -0.92 6.09 -7.21
N SER A 189 -0.37 5.17 -7.99
CA SER A 189 0.72 4.33 -7.52
C SER A 189 1.94 5.16 -7.10
N MET A 190 2.48 4.82 -5.95
CA MET A 190 3.72 5.39 -5.41
C MET A 190 4.95 4.63 -5.91
N SER A 191 4.78 3.32 -6.08
CA SER A 191 5.79 2.41 -6.60
C SER A 191 5.55 2.18 -8.09
N GLY A 192 6.59 2.31 -8.90
CA GLY A 192 6.44 2.15 -10.35
C GLY A 192 7.60 2.78 -11.11
N GLN A 193 7.46 2.84 -12.44
CA GLN A 193 8.47 3.48 -13.27
C GLN A 193 8.50 5.00 -13.03
N ALA A 194 9.66 5.62 -13.17
CA ALA A 194 9.85 7.05 -12.94
C ALA A 194 8.91 7.95 -13.78
N GLY A 195 8.50 7.49 -14.98
CA GLY A 195 7.55 8.21 -15.83
C GLY A 195 6.11 8.19 -15.33
N GLU A 196 5.77 7.30 -14.40
CA GLU A 196 4.42 7.16 -13.81
C GLU A 196 4.34 7.79 -12.41
N LYS A 197 5.46 8.24 -11.86
CA LYS A 197 5.50 8.87 -10.54
C LYS A 197 5.14 10.34 -10.62
N PHE A 198 4.42 10.79 -9.62
CA PHE A 198 4.15 12.21 -9.40
C PHE A 198 5.40 12.90 -8.78
N PRO A 199 5.63 14.22 -8.96
CA PRO A 199 4.77 15.17 -9.67
C PRO A 199 4.98 15.14 -11.19
N GLN A 200 3.91 14.83 -11.93
CA GLN A 200 3.92 14.94 -13.38
C GLN A 200 3.31 16.31 -13.76
N THR A 201 4.04 17.10 -14.49
CA THR A 201 3.54 18.37 -15.03
C THR A 201 2.58 18.17 -16.22
N ASN A 202 2.61 16.98 -16.82
CA ASN A 202 1.77 16.63 -17.96
C ASN A 202 0.50 15.93 -17.47
N THR A 203 -0.65 16.57 -17.67
CA THR A 203 -1.97 16.05 -17.29
C THR A 203 -2.32 14.70 -17.95
N VAL A 204 -1.89 14.49 -19.20
CA VAL A 204 -2.12 13.22 -19.92
C VAL A 204 -1.40 12.06 -19.23
N MET A 205 -0.19 12.30 -18.72
CA MET A 205 0.56 11.28 -17.99
C MET A 205 -0.04 10.99 -16.61
N GLN A 206 -0.65 11.99 -15.97
CA GLN A 206 -1.39 11.79 -14.72
C GLN A 206 -2.59 10.86 -14.89
N ASP A 207 -3.31 10.99 -16.00
CA ASP A 207 -4.47 10.15 -16.31
C ASP A 207 -4.10 8.72 -16.71
N LEU A 208 -2.88 8.52 -17.21
CA LEU A 208 -2.33 7.21 -17.57
C LEU A 208 -1.64 6.49 -16.41
N ALA A 209 -1.39 7.19 -15.31
CA ALA A 209 -0.77 6.58 -14.13
C ALA A 209 -1.65 5.46 -13.56
N PHE A 210 -1.01 4.37 -13.15
CA PHE A 210 -1.71 3.28 -12.51
C PHE A 210 -2.34 3.78 -11.20
N GLY A 211 -3.65 3.69 -11.12
CA GLY A 211 -4.42 4.09 -9.95
C GLY A 211 -5.20 2.93 -9.35
N TYR A 212 -5.44 3.01 -8.07
CA TYR A 212 -6.23 2.03 -7.33
C TYR A 212 -7.09 2.70 -6.25
N ARG A 213 -8.07 1.95 -5.80
CA ARG A 213 -8.91 2.32 -4.66
C ARG A 213 -8.43 1.59 -3.43
N LEU A 214 -8.15 2.34 -2.37
CA LEU A 214 -7.77 1.84 -1.05
C LEU A 214 -8.93 2.00 -0.08
N MET A 215 -9.28 0.92 0.61
CA MET A 215 -10.32 0.91 1.64
C MET A 215 -9.71 0.36 2.93
N PRO A 216 -9.31 1.24 3.86
CA PRO A 216 -8.86 0.84 5.18
C PRO A 216 -10.06 0.50 6.08
N GLU A 217 -9.88 -0.49 6.90
CA GLU A 217 -10.83 -0.90 7.93
C GLU A 217 -10.07 -1.13 9.22
N ILE A 218 -10.42 -0.38 10.26
CA ILE A 218 -9.81 -0.48 11.58
C ILE A 218 -10.90 -0.84 12.57
N ALA A 219 -10.73 -1.97 13.22
CA ALA A 219 -11.64 -2.49 14.22
C ALA A 219 -10.87 -3.03 15.42
N PRO A 220 -11.45 -3.08 16.62
CA PRO A 220 -10.84 -3.75 17.75
C PRO A 220 -10.45 -5.19 17.37
N TYR A 221 -9.27 -5.64 17.80
CA TYR A 221 -8.78 -7.00 17.49
C TYR A 221 -9.68 -8.09 18.05
N THR A 222 -10.18 -7.88 19.26
CA THR A 222 -11.16 -8.74 19.91
C THR A 222 -12.37 -7.90 20.25
N TYR A 223 -13.54 -8.39 19.91
CA TYR A 223 -14.77 -7.83 20.43
C TYR A 223 -15.10 -8.57 21.73
N TYR A 224 -14.94 -7.89 22.84
CA TYR A 224 -15.31 -8.38 24.15
C TYR A 224 -16.40 -7.49 24.71
N GLU A 225 -17.59 -8.02 24.82
CA GLU A 225 -18.68 -7.36 25.51
C GLU A 225 -18.72 -7.88 26.95
N PRO A 226 -18.34 -7.05 27.92
CA PRO A 226 -18.39 -7.46 29.31
C PRO A 226 -19.87 -7.64 29.72
N ASP A 227 -20.22 -8.81 30.23
CA ASP A 227 -21.51 -9.06 30.83
C ASP A 227 -21.61 -8.36 32.19
N TRP A 228 -22.00 -7.09 32.15
CA TRP A 228 -22.15 -6.25 33.32
C TRP A 228 -23.27 -6.73 34.29
N THR A 229 -24.23 -7.48 33.79
CA THR A 229 -25.31 -7.99 34.63
C THR A 229 -24.81 -8.99 35.66
N ASN A 230 -23.79 -9.78 35.24
CA ASN A 230 -23.14 -10.73 36.13
C ASN A 230 -22.01 -10.11 36.99
N TYR A 231 -21.49 -8.95 36.62
CA TYR A 231 -20.40 -8.32 37.38
C TYR A 231 -20.75 -7.99 38.82
N THR A 232 -21.90 -7.38 39.05
CA THR A 232 -22.41 -7.06 40.42
C THR A 232 -22.67 -8.32 41.24
N ALA A 233 -23.12 -9.41 40.58
CA ALA A 233 -23.31 -10.69 41.26
C ALA A 233 -21.95 -11.29 41.70
N TYR A 234 -20.86 -11.08 40.95
CA TYR A 234 -19.52 -11.53 41.34
C TYR A 234 -18.90 -10.69 42.43
N LEU A 235 -19.17 -9.39 42.52
CA LEU A 235 -18.73 -8.53 43.62
C LEU A 235 -19.31 -9.00 44.97
N THR A 236 -20.47 -9.58 44.96
CA THR A 236 -21.17 -10.10 46.15
C THR A 236 -20.97 -11.59 46.38
N SER A 237 -20.20 -12.27 45.48
CA SER A 237 -19.91 -13.69 45.61
C SER A 237 -19.07 -14.00 46.83
N PRO A 238 -19.43 -15.03 47.60
CA PRO A 238 -18.65 -15.47 48.77
C PRO A 238 -17.28 -16.07 48.36
N ASN A 239 -17.11 -16.41 47.08
CA ASN A 239 -15.85 -16.97 46.60
C ASN A 239 -14.92 -15.87 46.02
N LYS A 240 -14.10 -15.30 46.89
CA LYS A 240 -13.16 -14.21 46.57
C LYS A 240 -12.18 -14.56 45.42
N ASN A 241 -11.78 -15.79 45.32
CA ASN A 241 -10.82 -16.21 44.27
C ASN A 241 -11.43 -16.21 42.88
N ASP A 242 -12.69 -16.59 42.77
CA ASP A 242 -13.44 -16.55 41.51
C ASP A 242 -13.66 -15.12 41.04
N TRP A 243 -13.99 -14.22 41.94
CA TRP A 243 -14.09 -12.78 41.65
C TRP A 243 -12.78 -12.20 41.14
N ILE A 244 -11.65 -12.47 41.80
CA ILE A 244 -10.34 -11.99 41.36
C ILE A 244 -9.98 -12.49 39.97
N SER A 245 -10.20 -13.76 39.69
CA SER A 245 -9.89 -14.35 38.40
C SER A 245 -10.69 -13.71 37.24
N ARG A 246 -11.98 -13.51 37.45
CA ARG A 246 -12.87 -12.90 36.44
C ARG A 246 -12.61 -11.40 36.26
N SER A 247 -12.37 -10.67 37.33
CA SER A 247 -12.00 -9.25 37.28
C SER A 247 -10.67 -9.06 36.53
N ASN A 248 -9.69 -9.93 36.76
CA ASN A 248 -8.43 -9.90 36.02
C ASN A 248 -8.64 -10.23 34.53
N TYR A 249 -9.44 -11.23 34.21
CA TYR A 249 -9.77 -11.58 32.82
C TYR A 249 -10.44 -10.38 32.10
N TRP A 250 -11.41 -9.74 32.69
CA TRP A 250 -12.08 -8.58 32.12
C TRP A 250 -11.12 -7.40 31.90
N ARG A 251 -10.27 -7.13 32.89
CA ARG A 251 -9.27 -6.07 32.78
C ARG A 251 -8.32 -6.32 31.62
N ILE A 252 -7.86 -7.56 31.45
CA ILE A 252 -6.98 -7.94 30.36
C ILE A 252 -7.70 -7.80 29.02
N ALA A 253 -8.90 -8.37 28.89
CA ALA A 253 -9.68 -8.34 27.65
C ALA A 253 -10.02 -6.92 27.22
N SER A 254 -10.50 -6.06 28.14
CA SER A 254 -10.79 -4.64 27.87
C SER A 254 -9.52 -3.86 27.50
N THR A 255 -8.40 -4.17 28.17
CA THR A 255 -7.12 -3.52 27.82
C THR A 255 -6.65 -3.91 26.44
N VAL A 256 -6.78 -5.19 26.06
CA VAL A 256 -6.46 -5.67 24.72
C VAL A 256 -7.37 -5.01 23.68
N GLN A 257 -8.67 -4.96 23.92
CA GLN A 257 -9.63 -4.33 23.01
C GLN A 257 -9.33 -2.84 22.77
N THR A 258 -8.89 -2.13 23.79
CA THR A 258 -8.58 -0.68 23.70
C THR A 258 -7.26 -0.40 22.97
N ASN A 259 -6.28 -1.30 23.10
CA ASN A 259 -4.91 -1.05 22.64
C ASN A 259 -4.48 -1.91 21.44
N LEU A 260 -5.33 -2.78 20.96
CA LEU A 260 -5.02 -3.67 19.85
C LEU A 260 -6.13 -3.62 18.81
N CYS A 261 -5.77 -3.22 17.60
CA CYS A 261 -6.70 -3.10 16.50
C CYS A 261 -6.31 -4.03 15.35
N ASP A 262 -7.31 -4.63 14.72
CA ASP A 262 -7.18 -5.29 13.44
C ASP A 262 -7.20 -4.22 12.35
N LEU A 263 -6.12 -4.11 11.59
CA LEU A 263 -5.98 -3.21 10.45
C LEU A 263 -6.06 -4.03 9.19
N ARG A 264 -7.07 -3.75 8.39
CA ARG A 264 -7.30 -4.37 7.09
C ARG A 264 -7.28 -3.31 6.01
N LEU A 265 -6.42 -3.48 5.01
CA LEU A 265 -6.37 -2.66 3.81
C LEU A 265 -6.86 -3.48 2.62
N THR A 266 -7.93 -3.03 1.99
CA THR A 266 -8.45 -3.64 0.77
C THR A 266 -8.11 -2.75 -0.42
N PHE A 267 -7.34 -3.29 -1.36
CA PHE A 267 -7.00 -2.66 -2.62
C PHE A 267 -7.89 -3.20 -3.73
N ARG A 268 -8.35 -2.32 -4.62
CA ARG A 268 -9.07 -2.69 -5.85
C ARG A 268 -8.51 -1.89 -7.01
N TRP A 269 -8.22 -2.58 -8.13
CA TRP A 269 -7.62 -1.96 -9.31
C TRP A 269 -8.08 -2.60 -10.62
N PRO A 270 -7.75 -1.96 -11.77
CA PRO A 270 -7.30 -0.58 -11.90
C PRO A 270 -8.41 0.42 -11.57
N SER A 271 -8.05 1.63 -11.12
CA SER A 271 -9.00 2.74 -10.98
C SER A 271 -9.00 3.56 -12.26
N PHE A 272 -10.18 3.85 -12.78
CA PHE A 272 -10.35 4.62 -14.01
C PHE A 272 -10.77 6.06 -13.70
N PRO A 273 -10.44 7.04 -14.59
CA PRO A 273 -10.82 8.46 -14.40
C PRO A 273 -12.32 8.68 -14.23
N ASN A 274 -13.16 7.80 -14.79
CA ASN A 274 -14.62 7.85 -14.66
C ASN A 274 -15.14 7.36 -13.29
N GLY A 275 -14.26 7.07 -12.32
CA GLY A 275 -14.62 6.56 -11.00
C GLY A 275 -14.96 5.06 -10.96
N LYS A 276 -14.95 4.37 -12.09
CA LYS A 276 -15.09 2.92 -12.14
C LYS A 276 -13.80 2.25 -11.66
N VAL A 277 -13.93 1.06 -11.10
CA VAL A 277 -12.80 0.26 -10.60
C VAL A 277 -12.89 -1.13 -11.19
N GLY A 278 -11.75 -1.68 -11.57
CA GLY A 278 -11.63 -3.05 -12.06
C GLY A 278 -12.00 -4.10 -11.01
N ASN A 279 -11.92 -5.35 -11.41
CA ASN A 279 -12.32 -6.48 -10.58
C ASN A 279 -11.19 -7.01 -9.69
N ASP A 280 -9.95 -6.62 -9.98
CA ASP A 280 -8.80 -7.11 -9.23
C ASP A 280 -8.83 -6.59 -7.80
N ARG A 281 -8.56 -7.49 -6.86
CA ARG A 281 -8.68 -7.21 -5.44
C ARG A 281 -7.63 -7.95 -4.64
N GLN A 282 -6.99 -7.24 -3.71
CA GLN A 282 -6.09 -7.83 -2.72
C GLN A 282 -6.36 -7.24 -1.33
N ILE A 283 -6.21 -8.08 -0.32
CA ILE A 283 -6.45 -7.69 1.07
C ILE A 283 -5.18 -7.93 1.86
N PHE A 284 -4.73 -6.88 2.54
CA PHE A 284 -3.63 -6.94 3.51
C PHE A 284 -4.21 -6.79 4.89
N ARG A 285 -3.80 -7.65 5.80
CA ARG A 285 -4.28 -7.65 7.18
C ARG A 285 -3.10 -7.69 8.13
N THR A 286 -3.12 -6.82 9.13
CA THR A 286 -2.13 -6.78 10.19
C THR A 286 -2.77 -6.33 11.48
N VAL A 287 -2.04 -6.48 12.57
CA VAL A 287 -2.45 -5.98 13.88
C VAL A 287 -1.66 -4.72 14.19
N ALA A 288 -2.37 -3.67 14.56
CA ALA A 288 -1.79 -2.42 15.04
C ALA A 288 -1.92 -2.35 16.57
N GLY A 289 -0.79 -2.17 17.25
CA GLY A 289 -0.74 -1.96 18.69
C GLY A 289 -0.57 -0.49 19.04
N GLY A 290 -1.23 -0.06 20.09
CA GLY A 290 -1.24 1.30 20.58
C GLY A 290 -2.65 1.85 20.75
N HIS A 291 -2.77 2.92 21.53
CA HIS A 291 -4.06 3.59 21.71
C HIS A 291 -4.40 4.41 20.48
N LEU A 292 -5.66 4.33 20.05
CA LEU A 292 -6.17 5.12 18.93
C LEU A 292 -6.70 6.45 19.47
N LEU A 293 -6.00 7.54 19.14
CA LEU A 293 -6.34 8.89 19.59
C LEU A 293 -7.13 9.64 18.54
N LEU A 294 -8.15 10.36 19.00
CA LEU A 294 -8.89 11.33 18.21
C LEU A 294 -8.24 12.71 18.38
N THR A 295 -7.86 13.31 17.28
CA THR A 295 -7.40 14.69 17.19
C THR A 295 -8.31 15.48 16.27
N ASN A 296 -8.67 16.69 16.64
CA ASN A 296 -9.35 17.60 15.73
C ASN A 296 -8.31 18.55 15.12
N ASP A 297 -8.18 18.53 13.82
CA ASP A 297 -7.36 19.51 13.11
C ASP A 297 -8.13 20.84 13.09
N VAL A 298 -7.70 21.77 13.90
CA VAL A 298 -8.40 23.04 14.13
C VAL A 298 -7.56 24.21 13.63
N PRO A 299 -7.69 24.62 12.35
CA PRO A 299 -7.46 26.02 12.09
C PRO A 299 -8.74 26.87 11.96
N ASN A 300 -9.88 26.33 11.58
CA ASN A 300 -11.02 27.17 11.18
C ASN A 300 -12.42 26.69 11.63
N ASN A 301 -12.59 26.21 12.84
CA ASN A 301 -13.89 25.81 13.41
C ASN A 301 -14.67 24.69 12.67
N GLN A 302 -14.11 24.13 11.61
CA GLN A 302 -14.66 22.99 10.89
C GLN A 302 -13.76 21.76 11.11
N GLY A 303 -13.49 21.45 12.39
CA GLY A 303 -12.54 20.43 12.79
C GLY A 303 -12.75 19.09 12.08
N MET A 304 -11.77 18.70 11.30
CA MET A 304 -11.71 17.38 10.69
C MET A 304 -11.30 16.38 11.76
N PRO A 305 -12.13 15.36 12.06
CA PRO A 305 -11.75 14.34 13.02
C PRO A 305 -10.66 13.47 12.42
N LEU A 306 -9.48 13.50 13.00
CA LEU A 306 -8.33 12.70 12.60
C LEU A 306 -8.02 11.69 13.70
N TRP A 307 -7.70 10.47 13.28
CA TRP A 307 -7.39 9.38 14.17
C TRP A 307 -5.95 8.91 13.96
N PHE A 308 -5.22 8.68 15.05
CA PHE A 308 -3.83 8.25 14.99
C PHE A 308 -3.54 7.16 15.97
N PHE A 309 -2.74 6.18 15.56
CA PHE A 309 -2.12 5.26 16.49
C PHE A 309 -0.95 5.92 17.18
N GLU A 310 -0.93 5.83 18.51
CA GLU A 310 0.26 6.10 19.31
C GLU A 310 0.95 4.77 19.68
N PRO A 311 1.98 4.35 18.93
CA PRO A 311 2.50 2.98 19.03
C PRO A 311 3.18 2.65 20.37
N ARG A 312 3.41 3.62 21.22
CA ARG A 312 4.07 3.44 22.52
C ARG A 312 3.18 3.70 23.72
N THR A 313 1.92 4.07 23.48
CA THR A 313 0.97 4.37 24.54
C THR A 313 -0.03 3.24 24.70
N TYR A 314 -0.09 2.69 25.89
CA TYR A 314 -1.08 1.70 26.25
C TYR A 314 -1.97 2.27 27.37
N VAL A 315 -3.26 2.30 27.13
CA VAL A 315 -4.23 2.74 28.11
C VAL A 315 -4.72 1.51 28.87
N LYS A 316 -4.57 1.56 30.18
CA LYS A 316 -5.13 0.53 31.05
C LYS A 316 -6.64 0.76 31.15
N ALA A 317 -7.44 -0.19 30.74
CA ALA A 317 -8.88 -0.11 30.86
C ALA A 317 -9.26 0.03 32.34
N LYS A 318 -10.15 0.97 32.62
CA LYS A 318 -10.77 1.11 33.94
C LYS A 318 -11.86 0.04 34.06
N LEU A 319 -11.86 -0.66 35.18
CA LEU A 319 -13.04 -1.44 35.57
C LEU A 319 -14.17 -0.45 35.88
N PRO A 320 -15.40 -0.81 35.60
CA PRO A 320 -16.57 0.02 35.92
C PRO A 320 -16.75 0.22 37.40
#